data_16f4d6e77309c8e45146a40496772f0f
#
_entry.id   16f4d6e77309c8e45146a40496772f0f
#
_cell.length_a   1.000
_cell.length_b   1.000
_cell.length_c   1.000
_cell.angle_alpha   90.00
_cell.angle_beta   90.00
_cell.angle_gamma   90.00
#
_symmetry.space_group_name_H-M   'P 1'
#
loop_
_entity.id
_entity.type
_entity.pdbx_description
1 polymer ?
#
loop_
_entity_poly.entity_id
_entity_poly.type
_entity_poly.pdbx_seq_one_letter_code
_entity_poly.pdbx_strand_id
1 'polypeptide(L)'
;LTPGKIQADKQISVILHRGRAWEARDLAALAAGSDPMAAIGAKVGAYIAHQRQKDLLSVLSGVFGSINANDSNSALFANCIDSESGDTPTGLSPKHVAKAKSILGDAGDQLTAVCMHSKVYYDLVERKLVDYVVAADTNAGATASGGSIVSAYGSNGAVPTYCGLRVIVSDDVAKTGTGATTEYSTYFFTAGSIASGEQAGLTTETDRDILAKSDAMAVDLHYTYHTVGTKWAVTTVNPTRAQLETVANWSKVYEQKNIGIVRATNVSAQD
;
A
#
# COMPACT_ATOMS: atom_id res chain seq x y z
N LEU A 1 -30.73 -34.86 15.45
CA LEU A 1 -29.94 -33.64 15.39
C LEU A 1 -28.46 -34.01 15.35
N THR A 2 -27.75 -33.65 14.28
CA THR A 2 -26.30 -33.84 14.17
C THR A 2 -25.64 -32.55 14.64
N PRO A 3 -24.80 -32.58 15.68
CA PRO A 3 -24.13 -31.35 16.13
C PRO A 3 -23.13 -30.85 15.06
N GLY A 4 -23.16 -29.56 14.79
CA GLY A 4 -22.15 -28.91 13.94
C GLY A 4 -20.80 -28.88 14.65
N LYS A 5 -19.73 -28.96 13.85
CA LYS A 5 -18.34 -28.82 14.34
C LYS A 5 -17.88 -27.36 14.18
N ILE A 6 -17.27 -26.83 15.21
CA ILE A 6 -16.57 -25.54 15.14
C ILE A 6 -15.14 -25.85 14.69
N GLN A 7 -14.73 -25.27 13.57
CA GLN A 7 -13.33 -25.27 13.11
C GLN A 7 -12.65 -24.02 13.61
N ALA A 8 -11.42 -24.18 14.11
CA ALA A 8 -10.56 -23.07 14.48
C ALA A 8 -9.34 -23.06 13.55
N ASP A 9 -9.11 -21.93 12.89
CA ASP A 9 -7.94 -21.68 12.10
C ASP A 9 -7.08 -20.60 12.76
N LYS A 10 -5.76 -20.62 12.45
CA LYS A 10 -4.81 -19.64 12.97
C LYS A 10 -4.21 -18.82 11.83
N GLN A 11 -4.08 -17.54 12.07
CA GLN A 11 -3.29 -16.65 11.23
C GLN A 11 -1.89 -16.52 11.81
N ILE A 12 -0.89 -16.48 10.94
CA ILE A 12 0.51 -16.32 11.31
C ILE A 12 1.05 -15.14 10.52
N SER A 13 1.57 -14.17 11.23
CA SER A 13 2.25 -13.00 10.70
C SER A 13 3.75 -13.16 10.90
N VAL A 14 4.54 -12.57 10.02
CA VAL A 14 6.01 -12.55 10.13
C VAL A 14 6.49 -11.18 10.58
N ILE A 15 7.47 -11.17 11.47
CA ILE A 15 8.09 -9.94 11.96
C ILE A 15 9.19 -9.52 10.98
N LEU A 16 9.21 -8.24 10.64
CA LEU A 16 10.20 -7.61 9.78
C LEU A 16 11.14 -6.79 10.64
N HIS A 17 12.40 -7.18 10.66
CA HIS A 17 13.47 -6.42 11.28
C HIS A 17 14.12 -5.58 10.20
N ARG A 18 14.06 -4.27 10.32
CA ARG A 18 14.64 -3.33 9.35
C ARG A 18 15.54 -2.37 10.10
N GLY A 19 16.80 -2.38 9.69
CA GLY A 19 17.79 -1.45 10.20
C GLY A 19 18.58 -0.80 9.08
N ARG A 20 19.09 0.40 9.34
CA ARG A 20 20.02 1.09 8.45
C ARG A 20 20.97 1.97 9.26
N ALA A 21 22.23 1.97 8.83
CA ALA A 21 23.24 2.86 9.37
C ALA A 21 23.74 3.83 8.32
N TRP A 22 24.12 5.02 8.76
CA TRP A 22 24.78 6.05 7.96
C TRP A 22 26.03 6.50 8.70
N GLU A 23 27.03 6.91 7.96
CA GLU A 23 28.29 7.44 8.45
C GLU A 23 28.61 8.76 7.75
N ALA A 24 29.08 9.73 8.49
CA ALA A 24 29.57 11.00 7.96
C ALA A 24 30.94 11.32 8.53
N ARG A 25 31.89 11.67 7.68
CA ARG A 25 33.25 12.04 8.07
C ARG A 25 33.35 13.53 8.34
N ASP A 26 34.15 13.94 9.32
CA ASP A 26 34.41 15.34 9.68
C ASP A 26 34.84 16.17 8.47
N LEU A 27 35.66 15.59 7.57
CA LEU A 27 36.11 16.27 6.35
C LEU A 27 34.94 16.59 5.40
N ALA A 28 33.92 15.74 5.36
CA ALA A 28 32.74 16.01 4.54
C ALA A 28 31.91 17.17 5.11
N ALA A 29 31.82 17.30 6.42
CA ALA A 29 31.17 18.43 7.08
C ALA A 29 31.92 19.75 6.81
N LEU A 30 33.24 19.74 6.87
CA LEU A 30 34.08 20.88 6.54
C LEU A 30 33.93 21.30 5.07
N ALA A 31 33.92 20.36 4.13
CA ALA A 31 33.78 20.64 2.71
C ALA A 31 32.37 21.12 2.35
N ALA A 32 31.34 20.60 3.01
CA ALA A 32 29.95 20.99 2.77
C ALA A 32 29.55 22.29 3.47
N GLY A 33 30.28 22.73 4.48
CA GLY A 33 29.93 23.89 5.30
C GLY A 33 28.66 23.70 6.16
N SER A 34 28.21 22.46 6.33
CA SER A 34 27.03 22.08 7.10
C SER A 34 27.20 20.72 7.71
N ASP A 35 26.46 20.42 8.80
CA ASP A 35 26.49 19.12 9.45
C ASP A 35 25.65 18.09 8.67
N PRO A 36 26.29 17.07 8.03
CA PRO A 36 25.57 16.05 7.28
C PRO A 36 24.76 15.12 8.18
N MET A 37 25.20 14.89 9.44
CA MET A 37 24.46 14.02 10.38
C MET A 37 23.14 14.64 10.82
N ALA A 38 23.11 15.94 11.09
CA ALA A 38 21.87 16.67 11.36
C ALA A 38 20.90 16.62 10.17
N ALA A 39 21.42 16.75 8.95
CA ALA A 39 20.61 16.65 7.73
C ALA A 39 20.04 15.23 7.51
N ILE A 40 20.80 14.18 7.83
CA ILE A 40 20.34 12.79 7.80
C ILE A 40 19.27 12.58 8.86
N GLY A 41 19.51 13.00 10.10
CA GLY A 41 18.56 12.87 11.21
C GLY A 41 17.18 13.49 10.90
N ALA A 42 17.16 14.65 10.25
CA ALA A 42 15.92 15.31 9.83
C ALA A 42 15.11 14.49 8.79
N LYS A 43 15.77 13.63 8.00
CA LYS A 43 15.14 12.85 6.92
C LYS A 43 14.84 11.40 7.29
N VAL A 44 15.37 10.90 8.41
CA VAL A 44 15.22 9.49 8.82
C VAL A 44 13.76 9.09 8.97
N GLY A 45 12.91 9.93 9.57
CA GLY A 45 11.50 9.63 9.75
C GLY A 45 10.76 9.41 8.42
N ALA A 46 11.00 10.29 7.43
CA ALA A 46 10.42 10.15 6.10
C ALA A 46 10.96 8.90 5.36
N TYR A 47 12.24 8.61 5.50
CA TYR A 47 12.85 7.41 4.95
C TYR A 47 12.20 6.13 5.50
N ILE A 48 12.00 6.04 6.81
CA ILE A 48 11.38 4.88 7.46
C ILE A 48 9.93 4.73 7.02
N ALA A 49 9.16 5.81 6.97
CA ALA A 49 7.79 5.78 6.51
C ALA A 49 7.69 5.21 5.07
N HIS A 50 8.59 5.65 4.18
CA HIS A 50 8.65 5.13 2.82
C HIS A 50 9.07 3.66 2.75
N GLN A 51 10.02 3.21 3.61
CA GLN A 51 10.41 1.80 3.67
C GLN A 51 9.24 0.92 4.16
N ARG A 52 8.51 1.36 5.19
CA ARG A 52 7.31 0.68 5.70
C ARG A 52 6.23 0.58 4.62
N GLN A 53 6.00 1.62 3.82
CA GLN A 53 5.08 1.60 2.70
C GLN A 53 5.48 0.55 1.65
N LYS A 54 6.77 0.50 1.30
CA LYS A 54 7.29 -0.52 0.36
C LYS A 54 7.10 -1.94 0.88
N ASP A 55 7.39 -2.18 2.14
CA ASP A 55 7.22 -3.52 2.72
C ASP A 55 5.73 -3.93 2.75
N LEU A 56 4.81 -2.99 3.04
CA LEU A 56 3.36 -3.25 2.95
C LEU A 56 2.94 -3.62 1.52
N LEU A 57 3.40 -2.87 0.52
CA LEU A 57 3.08 -3.15 -0.88
C LEU A 57 3.69 -4.46 -1.38
N SER A 58 4.88 -4.84 -0.88
CA SER A 58 5.49 -6.15 -1.15
C SER A 58 4.66 -7.30 -0.54
N VAL A 59 4.10 -7.13 0.66
CA VAL A 59 3.15 -8.10 1.25
C VAL A 59 1.91 -8.24 0.37
N LEU A 60 1.31 -7.14 -0.07
CA LEU A 60 0.15 -7.17 -0.96
C LEU A 60 0.49 -7.85 -2.29
N SER A 61 1.64 -7.54 -2.88
CA SER A 61 2.09 -8.18 -4.11
C SER A 61 2.24 -9.70 -3.95
N GLY A 62 2.80 -10.18 -2.84
CA GLY A 62 2.94 -11.61 -2.58
C GLY A 62 1.61 -12.33 -2.35
N VAL A 63 0.70 -11.70 -1.63
CA VAL A 63 -0.62 -12.29 -1.32
C VAL A 63 -1.50 -12.41 -2.57
N PHE A 64 -1.45 -11.42 -3.47
CA PHE A 64 -2.23 -11.41 -4.72
C PHE A 64 -1.53 -12.06 -5.91
N GLY A 65 -0.21 -12.20 -5.85
CA GLY A 65 0.59 -12.72 -6.97
C GLY A 65 0.86 -11.72 -8.08
N SER A 66 1.46 -12.22 -9.16
CA SER A 66 1.80 -11.41 -10.34
C SER A 66 0.58 -10.76 -10.97
N ILE A 67 0.77 -9.61 -11.62
CA ILE A 67 -0.30 -8.86 -12.28
C ILE A 67 -0.86 -9.61 -13.48
N ASN A 68 0.01 -10.28 -14.25
CA ASN A 68 -0.36 -11.00 -15.49
C ASN A 68 -0.71 -12.47 -15.26
N ALA A 69 -0.75 -12.92 -14.04
CA ALA A 69 -0.92 -14.31 -13.84
C ALA A 69 -2.37 -14.64 -13.55
N ASN A 70 -2.91 -15.48 -14.36
CA ASN A 70 -3.74 -16.58 -13.91
C ASN A 70 -2.98 -17.39 -12.83
N ASP A 71 -2.42 -16.68 -11.84
CA ASP A 71 -1.65 -17.28 -10.75
C ASP A 71 -2.64 -17.84 -9.73
N SER A 72 -3.35 -18.90 -10.18
CA SER A 72 -4.31 -19.64 -9.37
C SER A 72 -3.74 -20.13 -8.04
N ASN A 73 -2.41 -20.04 -7.89
CA ASN A 73 -1.70 -20.39 -6.67
C ASN A 73 -1.63 -19.22 -5.66
N SER A 74 -2.03 -18.00 -6.04
CA SER A 74 -2.00 -16.88 -5.09
C SER A 74 -3.05 -17.05 -4.00
N ALA A 75 -2.71 -16.61 -2.78
CA ALA A 75 -3.59 -16.74 -1.62
C ALA A 75 -4.95 -16.05 -1.82
N LEU A 76 -4.96 -14.89 -2.50
CA LEU A 76 -6.15 -14.11 -2.79
C LEU A 76 -6.51 -14.04 -4.27
N PHE A 77 -6.22 -15.08 -5.04
CA PHE A 77 -6.59 -15.14 -6.46
C PHE A 77 -8.08 -14.82 -6.70
N ALA A 78 -8.95 -15.37 -5.89
CA ALA A 78 -10.39 -15.15 -6.03
C ALA A 78 -10.83 -13.71 -5.74
N ASN A 79 -10.00 -12.89 -5.10
CA ASN A 79 -10.23 -11.45 -4.85
C ASN A 79 -9.56 -10.57 -5.91
N CYS A 80 -9.10 -11.14 -7.03
CA CYS A 80 -8.56 -10.39 -8.15
C CYS A 80 -9.66 -10.09 -9.17
N ILE A 81 -9.67 -8.86 -9.67
CA ILE A 81 -10.41 -8.43 -10.84
C ILE A 81 -9.37 -8.27 -11.95
N ASP A 82 -8.88 -9.37 -12.46
CA ASP A 82 -8.01 -9.34 -13.61
C ASP A 82 -8.88 -9.21 -14.87
N SER A 83 -8.32 -8.64 -15.93
CA SER A 83 -8.91 -8.74 -17.26
C SER A 83 -9.08 -10.24 -17.57
N GLU A 84 -10.29 -10.66 -17.83
CA GLU A 84 -10.58 -12.05 -18.21
C GLU A 84 -9.63 -12.46 -19.33
N SER A 85 -9.14 -13.70 -19.30
CA SER A 85 -8.20 -14.25 -20.27
C SER A 85 -8.66 -13.96 -21.69
N GLY A 86 -8.05 -12.99 -22.36
CA GLY A 86 -8.38 -12.55 -23.72
C GLY A 86 -8.94 -11.12 -23.82
N ASP A 87 -9.29 -10.47 -22.72
CA ASP A 87 -9.70 -9.07 -22.75
C ASP A 87 -8.48 -8.15 -22.68
N THR A 88 -8.47 -7.12 -23.52
CA THR A 88 -7.46 -6.06 -23.45
C THR A 88 -7.63 -5.33 -22.12
N PRO A 89 -6.56 -5.17 -21.31
CA PRO A 89 -6.65 -4.42 -20.07
C PRO A 89 -7.22 -3.03 -20.33
N THR A 90 -8.23 -2.66 -19.57
CA THR A 90 -8.92 -1.36 -19.73
C THR A 90 -8.52 -0.41 -18.62
N GLY A 91 -8.63 0.89 -18.84
CA GLY A 91 -8.45 1.89 -17.82
C GLY A 91 -9.41 1.69 -16.63
N LEU A 92 -8.99 2.13 -15.46
CA LEU A 92 -9.83 2.05 -14.26
C LEU A 92 -11.15 2.77 -14.46
N SER A 93 -12.25 2.11 -14.14
CA SER A 93 -13.62 2.62 -14.34
C SER A 93 -14.52 2.25 -13.15
N PRO A 94 -15.67 2.90 -12.96
CA PRO A 94 -16.63 2.54 -11.91
C PRO A 94 -17.08 1.08 -11.95
N LYS A 95 -17.00 0.42 -13.11
CA LYS A 95 -17.26 -1.02 -13.27
C LYS A 95 -16.35 -1.88 -12.38
N HIS A 96 -15.09 -1.49 -12.22
CA HIS A 96 -14.15 -2.21 -11.33
C HIS A 96 -14.56 -2.10 -9.85
N VAL A 97 -15.07 -0.94 -9.42
CA VAL A 97 -15.61 -0.78 -8.07
C VAL A 97 -16.86 -1.65 -7.87
N ALA A 98 -17.74 -1.71 -8.85
CA ALA A 98 -18.92 -2.57 -8.80
C ALA A 98 -18.54 -4.07 -8.74
N LYS A 99 -17.55 -4.49 -9.54
CA LYS A 99 -17.00 -5.86 -9.48
C LYS A 99 -16.35 -6.15 -8.11
N ALA A 100 -15.58 -5.20 -7.55
CA ALA A 100 -14.97 -5.35 -6.22
C ALA A 100 -16.05 -5.56 -5.13
N LYS A 101 -17.11 -4.76 -5.15
CA LYS A 101 -18.25 -4.93 -4.25
C LYS A 101 -18.95 -6.29 -4.46
N SER A 102 -19.10 -6.73 -5.69
CA SER A 102 -19.71 -8.03 -6.01
C SER A 102 -18.89 -9.22 -5.47
N ILE A 103 -17.56 -9.13 -5.49
CA ILE A 103 -16.67 -10.16 -4.93
C ILE A 103 -16.86 -10.29 -3.41
N LEU A 104 -17.02 -9.16 -2.73
CA LEU A 104 -17.23 -9.12 -1.28
C LEU A 104 -18.68 -9.42 -0.88
N GLY A 105 -19.63 -9.39 -1.83
CA GLY A 105 -21.04 -9.64 -1.57
C GLY A 105 -21.61 -8.67 -0.54
N ASP A 106 -22.17 -9.19 0.56
CA ASP A 106 -22.80 -8.39 1.62
C ASP A 106 -21.82 -7.41 2.32
N ALA A 107 -20.52 -7.69 2.28
CA ALA A 107 -19.48 -6.82 2.84
C ALA A 107 -19.00 -5.74 1.83
N GLY A 108 -19.55 -5.69 0.63
CA GLY A 108 -19.12 -4.76 -0.43
C GLY A 108 -19.25 -3.29 -0.06
N ASP A 109 -20.21 -2.93 0.78
CA ASP A 109 -20.40 -1.54 1.24
C ASP A 109 -19.40 -1.11 2.33
N GLN A 110 -18.62 -2.05 2.87
CA GLN A 110 -17.56 -1.75 3.84
C GLN A 110 -16.27 -1.24 3.18
N LEU A 111 -16.19 -1.20 1.84
CA LEU A 111 -15.05 -0.60 1.13
C LEU A 111 -14.93 0.89 1.49
N THR A 112 -13.75 1.30 1.93
CA THR A 112 -13.47 2.67 2.41
C THR A 112 -12.37 3.39 1.66
N ALA A 113 -11.40 2.65 1.13
CA ALA A 113 -10.22 3.24 0.49
C ALA A 113 -9.80 2.49 -0.77
N VAL A 114 -9.12 3.21 -1.66
CA VAL A 114 -8.49 2.67 -2.85
C VAL A 114 -7.06 3.18 -2.96
N CYS A 115 -6.11 2.26 -3.19
CA CYS A 115 -4.70 2.59 -3.43
C CYS A 115 -4.37 2.34 -4.89
N MET A 116 -3.79 3.33 -5.56
CA MET A 116 -3.47 3.27 -6.98
C MET A 116 -2.17 4.00 -7.31
N HIS A 117 -1.61 3.69 -8.48
CA HIS A 117 -0.44 4.38 -9.01
C HIS A 117 -0.79 5.81 -9.47
N SER A 118 0.16 6.74 -9.42
CA SER A 118 -0.05 8.14 -9.82
C SER A 118 -0.57 8.29 -11.25
N LYS A 119 -0.07 7.52 -12.20
CA LYS A 119 -0.54 7.56 -13.59
C LYS A 119 -2.02 7.20 -13.72
N VAL A 120 -2.47 6.17 -13.01
CA VAL A 120 -3.88 5.78 -12.97
C VAL A 120 -4.73 6.89 -12.33
N TYR A 121 -4.22 7.51 -11.27
CA TYR A 121 -4.89 8.62 -10.62
C TYR A 121 -5.08 9.82 -11.56
N TYR A 122 -4.02 10.23 -12.27
CA TYR A 122 -4.12 11.37 -13.21
C TYR A 122 -4.99 11.05 -14.43
N ASP A 123 -5.05 9.80 -14.90
CA ASP A 123 -6.00 9.35 -15.92
C ASP A 123 -7.47 9.51 -15.44
N LEU A 124 -7.75 9.18 -14.18
CA LEU A 124 -9.08 9.41 -13.58
C LEU A 124 -9.40 10.91 -13.43
N VAL A 125 -8.41 11.73 -13.08
CA VAL A 125 -8.58 13.19 -12.98
C VAL A 125 -8.90 13.78 -14.37
N GLU A 126 -8.20 13.35 -15.42
CA GLU A 126 -8.47 13.78 -16.80
C GLU A 126 -9.88 13.42 -17.23
N ARG A 127 -10.34 12.23 -16.87
CA ARG A 127 -11.71 11.76 -17.14
C ARG A 127 -12.76 12.38 -16.22
N LYS A 128 -12.38 13.25 -15.28
CA LYS A 128 -13.26 13.89 -14.27
C LYS A 128 -14.06 12.88 -13.42
N LEU A 129 -13.42 11.78 -13.05
CA LEU A 129 -14.01 10.72 -12.24
C LEU A 129 -13.59 10.82 -10.76
N VAL A 130 -12.76 11.78 -10.41
CA VAL A 130 -12.30 12.02 -9.01
C VAL A 130 -13.06 13.18 -8.44
N ASP A 131 -13.70 12.96 -7.30
CA ASP A 131 -14.38 13.98 -6.51
C ASP A 131 -13.44 14.43 -5.37
N TYR A 132 -13.52 15.71 -4.99
CA TYR A 132 -12.72 16.25 -3.90
C TYR A 132 -13.62 16.65 -2.73
N VAL A 133 -13.41 16.01 -1.59
CA VAL A 133 -14.10 16.36 -0.35
C VAL A 133 -13.26 17.39 0.40
N VAL A 134 -13.79 18.57 0.56
CA VAL A 134 -13.19 19.65 1.35
C VAL A 134 -13.76 19.61 2.75
N ALA A 135 -12.92 19.81 3.78
CA ALA A 135 -13.44 20.05 5.12
C ALA A 135 -14.34 21.29 5.09
N ALA A 136 -15.57 21.16 5.59
CA ALA A 136 -16.48 22.29 5.66
C ALA A 136 -15.89 23.34 6.61
N ASP A 137 -15.54 24.49 6.05
CA ASP A 137 -15.21 25.64 6.87
C ASP A 137 -16.51 26.20 7.45
N THR A 138 -16.70 26.04 8.75
CA THR A 138 -17.90 26.49 9.49
C THR A 138 -18.07 28.01 9.54
N ASN A 139 -17.08 28.77 9.05
CA ASN A 139 -17.09 30.22 9.03
C ASN A 139 -17.42 30.87 7.68
N ALA A 140 -17.50 30.08 6.60
CA ALA A 140 -18.02 30.59 5.34
C ALA A 140 -19.55 30.55 5.38
N GLY A 141 -20.19 31.71 5.52
CA GLY A 141 -21.64 31.88 5.45
C GLY A 141 -22.21 31.16 4.23
N ALA A 142 -22.76 30.00 4.49
CA ALA A 142 -23.10 29.02 3.45
C ALA A 142 -24.34 29.47 2.71
N THR A 143 -24.16 29.98 1.54
CA THR A 143 -25.07 29.73 0.43
C THR A 143 -24.51 28.57 -0.42
N ALA A 144 -24.42 27.40 0.17
CA ALA A 144 -24.07 26.18 -0.55
C ALA A 144 -25.33 25.60 -1.17
N SER A 145 -25.77 26.20 -2.23
CA SER A 145 -26.63 25.55 -3.21
C SER A 145 -25.72 24.87 -4.24
N GLY A 146 -25.70 23.56 -4.19
CA GLY A 146 -24.97 22.74 -5.14
C GLY A 146 -23.51 22.52 -4.77
N GLY A 147 -23.12 21.25 -4.67
CA GLY A 147 -21.77 20.83 -4.32
C GLY A 147 -20.70 21.65 -5.04
N SER A 148 -19.96 22.42 -4.27
CA SER A 148 -18.83 23.15 -4.79
C SER A 148 -17.76 22.13 -5.15
N ILE A 149 -17.67 21.81 -6.42
CA ILE A 149 -16.50 21.14 -7.00
C ILE A 149 -15.38 22.16 -6.86
N VAL A 150 -14.67 22.11 -5.74
CA VAL A 150 -13.44 22.88 -5.60
C VAL A 150 -12.53 22.40 -6.72
N SER A 151 -12.10 23.33 -7.53
CA SER A 151 -11.28 23.14 -8.72
C SER A 151 -10.26 22.02 -8.53
N ALA A 152 -10.28 21.03 -9.41
CA ALA A 152 -9.47 19.82 -9.38
C ALA A 152 -7.95 20.05 -9.34
N TYR A 153 -7.52 21.28 -9.44
CA TYR A 153 -6.13 21.70 -9.47
C TYR A 153 -5.78 22.55 -8.25
N GLY A 154 -5.26 21.90 -7.20
CA GLY A 154 -4.45 22.61 -6.20
C GLY A 154 -5.17 23.15 -4.98
N SER A 155 -6.27 22.56 -4.53
CA SER A 155 -6.82 22.86 -3.21
C SER A 155 -6.01 22.13 -2.12
N ASN A 156 -5.17 22.85 -1.41
CA ASN A 156 -4.51 22.34 -0.20
C ASN A 156 -5.59 21.91 0.81
N GLY A 157 -5.59 20.62 1.17
CA GLY A 157 -6.49 20.07 2.19
C GLY A 157 -7.73 19.32 1.65
N ALA A 158 -7.98 19.29 0.34
CA ALA A 158 -9.04 18.46 -0.22
C ALA A 158 -8.62 17.00 -0.29
N VAL A 159 -9.49 16.11 0.16
CA VAL A 159 -9.26 14.66 0.09
C VAL A 159 -9.84 14.12 -1.20
N PRO A 160 -9.02 13.54 -2.11
CA PRO A 160 -9.54 12.95 -3.33
C PRO A 160 -10.33 11.69 -3.01
N THR A 161 -11.50 11.55 -3.64
CA THR A 161 -12.36 10.38 -3.53
C THR A 161 -12.72 9.85 -4.92
N TYR A 162 -12.83 8.53 -5.04
CA TYR A 162 -13.26 7.86 -6.24
C TYR A 162 -14.42 6.92 -5.93
N CYS A 163 -15.59 7.17 -6.52
CA CYS A 163 -16.83 6.43 -6.20
C CYS A 163 -17.12 6.35 -4.69
N GLY A 164 -16.83 7.43 -3.93
CA GLY A 164 -17.01 7.47 -2.48
C GLY A 164 -15.87 6.83 -1.66
N LEU A 165 -14.85 6.27 -2.30
CA LEU A 165 -13.67 5.68 -1.66
C LEU A 165 -12.55 6.71 -1.57
N ARG A 166 -11.87 6.78 -0.41
CA ARG A 166 -10.69 7.63 -0.26
C ARG A 166 -9.56 7.14 -1.16
N VAL A 167 -8.99 8.04 -1.96
CA VAL A 167 -7.85 7.70 -2.83
C VAL A 167 -6.54 7.86 -2.09
N ILE A 168 -5.69 6.85 -2.20
CA ILE A 168 -4.30 6.83 -1.75
C ILE A 168 -3.43 6.63 -2.98
N VAL A 169 -2.53 7.57 -3.25
CA VAL A 169 -1.64 7.51 -4.41
C VAL A 169 -0.26 7.04 -3.97
N SER A 170 0.29 6.05 -4.66
CA SER A 170 1.64 5.56 -4.43
C SER A 170 2.27 5.03 -5.71
N ASP A 171 3.48 5.49 -6.02
CA ASP A 171 4.24 5.04 -7.20
C ASP A 171 4.94 3.68 -6.98
N ASP A 172 4.99 3.21 -5.73
CA ASP A 172 5.55 1.90 -5.38
C ASP A 172 4.56 0.73 -5.58
N VAL A 173 3.34 1.01 -6.06
CA VAL A 173 2.35 -0.03 -6.36
C VAL A 173 2.86 -0.92 -7.49
N ALA A 174 2.61 -2.23 -7.37
CA ALA A 174 3.06 -3.22 -8.35
C ALA A 174 2.56 -2.88 -9.76
N LYS A 175 3.49 -2.94 -10.72
CA LYS A 175 3.24 -2.71 -12.14
C LYS A 175 4.01 -3.71 -12.99
N THR A 176 3.53 -4.00 -14.19
CA THR A 176 4.22 -4.87 -15.14
C THR A 176 4.02 -4.37 -16.57
N GLY A 177 4.94 -4.71 -17.47
CA GLY A 177 4.91 -4.20 -18.85
C GLY A 177 5.68 -2.88 -19.01
N THR A 178 5.63 -2.33 -20.21
CA THR A 178 6.29 -1.06 -20.59
C THR A 178 5.45 -0.27 -21.58
N GLY A 179 5.46 1.06 -21.47
CA GLY A 179 4.70 1.95 -22.33
C GLY A 179 3.18 1.71 -22.21
N ALA A 180 2.46 1.89 -23.31
CA ALA A 180 0.99 1.83 -23.36
C ALA A 180 0.37 0.46 -22.92
N THR A 181 1.20 -0.57 -22.71
CA THR A 181 0.78 -1.88 -22.22
C THR A 181 1.13 -2.07 -20.74
N THR A 182 1.54 -1.03 -20.04
CA THR A 182 1.86 -1.11 -18.62
C THR A 182 0.56 -1.34 -17.83
N GLU A 183 0.52 -2.42 -17.11
CA GLU A 183 -0.56 -2.77 -16.20
C GLU A 183 -0.21 -2.40 -14.78
N TYR A 184 -1.16 -1.80 -14.09
CA TYR A 184 -1.04 -1.33 -12.71
C TYR A 184 -1.98 -2.09 -11.80
N SER A 185 -1.54 -2.43 -10.60
CA SER A 185 -2.42 -2.94 -9.56
C SER A 185 -3.14 -1.77 -8.87
N THR A 186 -4.44 -1.91 -8.69
CA THR A 186 -5.25 -1.02 -7.86
C THR A 186 -5.88 -1.85 -6.77
N TYR A 187 -5.66 -1.47 -5.51
CA TYR A 187 -6.15 -2.20 -4.35
C TYR A 187 -7.31 -1.46 -3.71
N PHE A 188 -8.39 -2.17 -3.45
CA PHE A 188 -9.56 -1.71 -2.70
C PHE A 188 -9.52 -2.32 -1.31
N PHE A 189 -9.77 -1.50 -0.29
CA PHE A 189 -9.65 -1.90 1.11
C PHE A 189 -10.93 -1.63 1.89
N THR A 190 -11.28 -2.56 2.77
CA THR A 190 -12.20 -2.30 3.87
C THR A 190 -11.45 -1.85 5.11
N ALA A 191 -12.11 -1.19 6.03
CA ALA A 191 -11.52 -0.84 7.31
C ALA A 191 -11.11 -2.12 8.07
N GLY A 192 -9.88 -2.13 8.62
CA GLY A 192 -9.37 -3.28 9.37
C GLY A 192 -8.87 -4.47 8.54
N SER A 193 -8.81 -4.36 7.21
CA SER A 193 -8.33 -5.43 6.33
C SER A 193 -6.82 -5.71 6.43
N ILE A 194 -6.06 -4.75 6.92
CA ILE A 194 -4.62 -4.87 7.18
C ILE A 194 -4.37 -4.62 8.66
N ALA A 195 -3.73 -5.57 9.32
CA ALA A 195 -3.24 -5.45 10.67
C ALA A 195 -1.78 -4.97 10.66
N SER A 196 -1.46 -4.05 11.54
CA SER A 196 -0.10 -3.57 11.80
C SER A 196 0.24 -3.75 13.27
N GLY A 197 1.42 -4.26 13.54
CA GLY A 197 1.93 -4.41 14.90
C GLY A 197 3.39 -3.99 14.97
N GLU A 198 3.81 -3.49 16.11
CA GLU A 198 5.20 -3.15 16.39
C GLU A 198 5.68 -3.99 17.57
N GLN A 199 6.81 -4.67 17.40
CA GLN A 199 7.49 -5.41 18.47
C GLN A 199 8.46 -4.51 19.21
N ALA A 200 9.23 -3.72 18.47
CA ALA A 200 10.10 -2.69 18.99
C ALA A 200 9.92 -1.42 18.15
N GLY A 201 9.72 -0.31 18.82
CA GLY A 201 9.64 1.00 18.19
C GLY A 201 10.99 1.40 17.55
N LEU A 202 10.99 2.57 16.93
CA LEU A 202 12.19 3.13 16.34
C LEU A 202 13.26 3.36 17.40
N THR A 203 14.38 2.63 17.29
CA THR A 203 15.57 2.82 18.10
C THR A 203 16.63 3.52 17.27
N THR A 204 17.22 4.55 17.81
CA THR A 204 18.30 5.30 17.16
C THR A 204 19.53 5.25 18.07
N GLU A 205 20.64 4.79 17.53
CA GLU A 205 21.92 4.73 18.20
C GLU A 205 22.94 5.56 17.44
N THR A 206 23.75 6.31 18.15
CA THR A 206 24.84 7.12 17.58
C THR A 206 26.15 6.77 18.21
N ASP A 207 27.19 6.67 17.41
CA ASP A 207 28.56 6.41 17.86
C ASP A 207 29.55 7.24 17.06
N ARG A 208 30.72 7.51 17.70
CA ARG A 208 31.82 8.25 17.08
C ARG A 208 33.05 7.39 16.97
N ASP A 209 33.50 7.16 15.74
CA ASP A 209 34.81 6.56 15.50
C ASP A 209 35.90 7.64 15.52
N ILE A 210 36.69 7.63 16.59
CA ILE A 210 37.79 8.60 16.83
C ILE A 210 38.92 8.39 15.82
N LEU A 211 39.16 7.13 15.41
CA LEU A 211 40.25 6.79 14.48
C LEU A 211 39.93 7.16 13.06
N ALA A 212 38.70 6.89 12.61
CA ALA A 212 38.20 7.26 11.29
C ALA A 212 37.75 8.72 11.21
N LYS A 213 37.63 9.42 12.37
CA LYS A 213 37.03 10.77 12.47
C LYS A 213 35.69 10.86 11.76
N SER A 214 34.80 9.94 12.10
CA SER A 214 33.46 9.85 11.54
C SER A 214 32.43 9.68 12.64
N ASP A 215 31.24 10.23 12.42
CA ASP A 215 30.05 10.01 13.23
C ASP A 215 29.16 9.01 12.51
N ALA A 216 28.71 7.98 13.23
CA ALA A 216 27.79 6.97 12.73
C ALA A 216 26.45 7.06 13.45
N MET A 217 25.37 6.81 12.74
CA MET A 217 24.02 6.70 13.26
C MET A 217 23.39 5.44 12.70
N ALA A 218 22.90 4.57 13.57
CA ALA A 218 22.13 3.39 13.23
C ALA A 218 20.67 3.57 13.68
N VAL A 219 19.76 3.05 12.87
CA VAL A 219 18.35 3.08 13.16
C VAL A 219 17.77 1.70 12.94
N ASP A 220 17.06 1.17 13.94
CA ASP A 220 16.43 -0.13 13.92
C ASP A 220 14.95 -0.05 14.24
N LEU A 221 14.14 -0.90 13.57
CA LEU A 221 12.71 -0.97 13.73
C LEU A 221 12.22 -2.39 13.53
N HIS A 222 11.36 -2.89 14.43
CA HIS A 222 10.76 -4.21 14.34
C HIS A 222 9.23 -4.09 14.26
N TYR A 223 8.65 -4.48 13.14
CA TYR A 223 7.21 -4.37 12.90
C TYR A 223 6.69 -5.53 12.05
N THR A 224 5.40 -5.62 11.95
CA THR A 224 4.71 -6.56 11.07
C THR A 224 3.57 -5.88 10.34
N TYR A 225 3.36 -6.30 9.10
CA TYR A 225 2.15 -6.05 8.34
C TYR A 225 1.52 -7.38 7.97
N HIS A 226 0.24 -7.51 8.23
CA HIS A 226 -0.48 -8.72 7.98
C HIS A 226 -1.82 -8.42 7.31
N THR A 227 -2.08 -9.07 6.18
CA THR A 227 -3.38 -9.06 5.53
C THR A 227 -4.30 -10.03 6.27
N VAL A 228 -5.39 -9.51 6.83
CA VAL A 228 -6.34 -10.32 7.59
C VAL A 228 -6.95 -11.39 6.69
N GLY A 229 -6.99 -12.63 7.19
CA GLY A 229 -7.48 -13.78 6.45
C GLY A 229 -6.43 -14.56 5.68
N THR A 230 -5.15 -14.18 5.77
CA THR A 230 -4.02 -14.91 5.20
C THR A 230 -3.07 -15.42 6.29
N LYS A 231 -2.09 -16.23 5.92
CA LYS A 231 -1.01 -16.65 6.81
C LYS A 231 0.32 -16.76 6.06
N TRP A 232 1.39 -16.46 6.75
CA TRP A 232 2.74 -16.78 6.31
C TRP A 232 2.97 -18.29 6.43
N ALA A 233 3.24 -18.97 5.32
CA ALA A 233 3.22 -20.44 5.22
C ALA A 233 4.58 -21.08 5.44
N VAL A 234 5.67 -20.30 5.45
CA VAL A 234 7.04 -20.79 5.55
C VAL A 234 7.67 -20.43 6.90
N THR A 235 8.77 -21.09 7.24
CA THR A 235 9.47 -20.90 8.52
C THR A 235 10.52 -19.78 8.49
N THR A 236 10.65 -19.07 7.37
CA THR A 236 11.63 -18.00 7.20
C THR A 236 11.33 -16.85 8.18
N VAL A 237 12.32 -16.48 8.99
CA VAL A 237 12.28 -15.36 9.91
C VAL A 237 12.92 -14.16 9.22
N ASN A 238 12.36 -12.96 9.43
CA ASN A 238 12.83 -11.70 8.83
C ASN A 238 13.01 -11.78 7.30
N PRO A 239 11.93 -12.02 6.54
CA PRO A 239 12.02 -12.18 5.09
C PRO A 239 12.46 -10.88 4.40
N THR A 240 13.16 -11.05 3.29
CA THR A 240 13.44 -9.96 2.36
C THR A 240 12.17 -9.57 1.59
N ARG A 241 12.16 -8.41 0.92
CA ARG A 241 11.03 -8.00 0.07
C ARG A 241 10.73 -9.02 -1.01
N ALA A 242 11.76 -9.54 -1.70
CA ALA A 242 11.59 -10.57 -2.71
C ALA A 242 10.90 -11.84 -2.16
N GLN A 243 11.20 -12.20 -0.92
CA GLN A 243 10.52 -13.32 -0.25
C GLN A 243 9.07 -12.97 0.14
N LEU A 244 8.80 -11.72 0.54
CA LEU A 244 7.43 -11.25 0.78
C LEU A 244 6.59 -11.26 -0.49
N GLU A 245 7.16 -10.93 -1.64
CA GLU A 245 6.51 -10.92 -2.95
C GLU A 245 6.31 -12.33 -3.54
N THR A 246 6.95 -13.34 -2.95
CA THR A 246 6.84 -14.72 -3.42
C THR A 246 5.49 -15.32 -3.00
N VAL A 247 4.65 -15.66 -3.97
CA VAL A 247 3.29 -16.18 -3.79
C VAL A 247 3.24 -17.45 -2.95
N ALA A 248 4.17 -18.38 -3.17
CA ALA A 248 4.23 -19.66 -2.47
C ALA A 248 4.41 -19.54 -0.95
N ASN A 249 4.84 -18.37 -0.47
CA ASN A 249 5.05 -18.11 0.96
C ASN A 249 3.76 -17.71 1.69
N TRP A 250 2.67 -17.50 0.96
CA TRP A 250 1.39 -17.08 1.50
C TRP A 250 0.31 -18.14 1.28
N SER A 251 -0.63 -18.25 2.21
CA SER A 251 -1.80 -19.08 2.05
C SER A 251 -3.04 -18.43 2.65
N LYS A 252 -4.18 -18.71 2.05
CA LYS A 252 -5.49 -18.23 2.51
C LYS A 252 -5.96 -19.03 3.72
N VAL A 253 -6.57 -18.35 4.69
CA VAL A 253 -7.17 -18.92 5.90
C VAL A 253 -8.68 -18.74 5.91
N TYR A 254 -9.16 -17.52 5.58
CA TYR A 254 -10.59 -17.20 5.60
C TYR A 254 -11.25 -17.41 4.25
N GLU A 255 -12.55 -17.52 4.23
CA GLU A 255 -13.33 -17.46 3.01
C GLU A 255 -13.18 -16.10 2.31
N GLN A 256 -13.32 -16.10 1.00
CA GLN A 256 -13.14 -14.94 0.13
C GLN A 256 -13.92 -13.70 0.61
N LYS A 257 -15.18 -13.86 0.95
CA LYS A 257 -16.06 -12.77 1.40
C LYS A 257 -15.60 -12.06 2.67
N ASN A 258 -14.86 -12.78 3.52
CA ASN A 258 -14.40 -12.28 4.82
C ASN A 258 -13.04 -11.59 4.73
N ILE A 259 -12.45 -11.53 3.53
CA ILE A 259 -11.17 -10.87 3.28
C ILE A 259 -11.45 -9.56 2.58
N GLY A 260 -11.35 -8.47 3.33
CA GLY A 260 -11.75 -7.13 2.91
C GLY A 260 -10.74 -6.43 1.97
N ILE A 261 -10.03 -7.17 1.11
CA ILE A 261 -9.09 -6.62 0.14
C ILE A 261 -9.40 -7.20 -1.24
N VAL A 262 -9.49 -6.33 -2.25
CA VAL A 262 -9.69 -6.71 -3.64
C VAL A 262 -8.65 -5.99 -4.49
N ARG A 263 -8.03 -6.69 -5.43
CA ARG A 263 -7.13 -6.11 -6.44
C ARG A 263 -7.84 -6.01 -7.78
N ALA A 264 -7.70 -4.89 -8.47
CA ALA A 264 -8.01 -4.76 -9.87
C ALA A 264 -6.74 -4.46 -10.67
N THR A 265 -6.63 -5.08 -11.84
CA THR A 265 -5.57 -4.79 -12.83
C THR A 265 -6.12 -3.85 -13.88
N ASN A 266 -5.41 -2.78 -14.19
CA ASN A 266 -5.83 -1.77 -15.14
C ASN A 266 -4.62 -1.13 -15.85
N VAL A 267 -4.84 -0.60 -17.03
CA VAL A 267 -3.88 0.23 -17.77
C VAL A 267 -4.17 1.72 -17.55
N SER A 268 -3.22 2.58 -17.88
CA SER A 268 -3.38 4.03 -17.85
C SER A 268 -3.25 4.59 -19.27
N ALA A 269 -4.05 5.60 -19.59
CA ALA A 269 -3.88 6.37 -20.82
C ALA A 269 -2.71 7.36 -20.77
N GLN A 270 -2.05 7.47 -19.60
CA GLN A 270 -0.89 8.35 -19.37
C GLN A 270 0.46 7.67 -19.70
N ASP A 271 0.45 6.45 -20.25
CA ASP A 271 1.66 5.70 -20.65
C ASP A 271 2.08 5.93 -22.09
#